data_91e81ec34ccede98422afe00ebe49e65
#
_entry.id   91e81ec34ccede98422afe00ebe49e65
#
_cell.length_a   1.000
_cell.length_b   1.000
_cell.length_c   1.000
_cell.angle_alpha   90.00
_cell.angle_beta   90.00
_cell.angle_gamma   90.00
#
_symmetry.space_group_name_H-M   'P 1'
#
loop_
_entity.id
_entity.type
_entity.pdbx_description
1 polymer ?
#
loop_
_entity_poly.entity_id
_entity_poly.type
_entity_poly.pdbx_seq_one_letter_code
_entity_poly.pdbx_strand_id
1 'polypeptide(L)'
;VTPKNIQEAAIQAIENGKASFYTVASGLPELKDAVNTYFEKFYGYSIQRNQVVVGTGAKFILYAFFAAVINPGDEVLVPTPYWVSYADQIKMNEGVPVFVTATEEHHFKVTVDQLEAARTDKTKVLLLNSPSNPTGMIYSREELEAIGNWAVEHDLLILADDIYGRLVYNGNTFTPISSISESIRQQTIVINGVAKAYAMTGWRVGYAVG
;
A
#
# COMPACT_ATOMS: atom_id res chain seq x y z
N VAL A 1 -2.96 -19.87 -10.87
CA VAL A 1 -2.03 -19.74 -12.01
C VAL A 1 -2.27 -18.40 -12.67
N THR A 2 -1.20 -17.71 -13.06
CA THR A 2 -1.29 -16.44 -13.81
C THR A 2 -2.20 -16.60 -15.04
N PRO A 3 -3.15 -15.70 -15.30
CA PRO A 3 -4.05 -15.75 -16.44
C PRO A 3 -3.31 -15.88 -17.78
N LYS A 4 -3.88 -16.65 -18.70
CA LYS A 4 -3.21 -17.00 -19.97
C LYS A 4 -2.89 -15.78 -20.84
N ASN A 5 -3.78 -14.81 -20.92
CA ASN A 5 -3.57 -13.57 -21.66
C ASN A 5 -2.36 -12.77 -21.14
N ILE A 6 -2.07 -12.80 -19.84
CA ILE A 6 -0.89 -12.16 -19.25
C ILE A 6 0.37 -12.91 -19.65
N GLN A 7 0.33 -14.25 -19.61
CA GLN A 7 1.46 -15.08 -20.04
C GLN A 7 1.78 -14.84 -21.52
N GLU A 8 0.77 -14.81 -22.37
CA GLU A 8 0.90 -14.56 -23.82
C GLU A 8 1.49 -13.18 -24.11
N ALA A 9 1.06 -12.14 -23.38
CA ALA A 9 1.60 -10.80 -23.53
C ALA A 9 3.10 -10.73 -23.16
N ALA A 10 3.53 -11.48 -22.15
CA ALA A 10 4.95 -11.56 -21.78
C ALA A 10 5.77 -12.30 -22.83
N ILE A 11 5.27 -13.42 -23.38
CA ILE A 11 5.91 -14.15 -24.46
C ILE A 11 6.10 -13.24 -25.67
N GLN A 12 5.06 -12.52 -26.09
CA GLN A 12 5.16 -11.53 -27.16
C GLN A 12 6.16 -10.43 -26.91
N ALA A 13 6.27 -9.93 -25.66
CA ALA A 13 7.25 -8.91 -25.30
C ALA A 13 8.70 -9.41 -25.40
N ILE A 14 8.92 -10.69 -25.16
CA ILE A 14 10.22 -11.34 -25.36
C ILE A 14 10.51 -11.52 -26.86
N GLU A 15 9.58 -12.09 -27.61
CA GLU A 15 9.73 -12.40 -29.03
C GLU A 15 9.95 -11.14 -29.89
N ASN A 16 9.29 -10.04 -29.57
CA ASN A 16 9.44 -8.76 -30.30
C ASN A 16 10.58 -7.87 -29.78
N GLY A 17 11.38 -8.36 -28.81
CA GLY A 17 12.56 -7.68 -28.28
C GLY A 17 12.28 -6.56 -27.28
N LYS A 18 11.03 -6.27 -26.90
CA LYS A 18 10.68 -5.22 -25.93
C LYS A 18 11.33 -5.43 -24.55
N ALA A 19 11.58 -6.68 -24.17
CA ALA A 19 12.20 -7.03 -22.89
C ALA A 19 13.73 -6.85 -22.88
N SER A 20 14.36 -6.45 -24.00
CA SER A 20 15.82 -6.43 -24.16
C SER A 20 16.45 -5.07 -23.91
N PHE A 21 15.70 -4.04 -23.58
CA PHE A 21 16.19 -2.69 -23.42
C PHE A 21 15.93 -2.14 -22.01
N TYR A 22 16.80 -1.20 -21.59
CA TYR A 22 16.55 -0.44 -20.37
C TYR A 22 15.25 0.35 -20.46
N THR A 23 14.56 0.43 -19.35
CA THR A 23 13.35 1.23 -19.20
C THR A 23 13.63 2.46 -18.34
N VAL A 24 12.67 3.39 -18.29
CA VAL A 24 12.70 4.50 -17.32
C VAL A 24 12.74 3.92 -15.89
N ALA A 25 13.62 4.46 -15.05
CA ALA A 25 13.86 3.94 -13.69
C ALA A 25 12.59 3.83 -12.83
N SER A 26 11.62 4.74 -13.02
CA SER A 26 10.35 4.73 -12.29
C SER A 26 9.25 3.86 -12.92
N GLY A 27 9.57 3.12 -14.00
CA GLY A 27 8.64 2.22 -14.69
C GLY A 27 8.21 2.71 -16.08
N LEU A 28 7.78 1.78 -16.91
CA LEU A 28 7.28 2.06 -18.26
C LEU A 28 6.08 3.01 -18.23
N PRO A 29 6.06 4.04 -19.12
CA PRO A 29 4.90 4.94 -19.22
C PRO A 29 3.57 4.21 -19.44
N GLU A 30 3.56 3.18 -20.28
CA GLU A 30 2.37 2.38 -20.58
C GLU A 30 1.87 1.60 -19.34
N LEU A 31 2.78 1.14 -18.47
CA LEU A 31 2.39 0.51 -17.22
C LEU A 31 1.81 1.53 -16.25
N LYS A 32 2.37 2.73 -16.18
CA LYS A 32 1.83 3.82 -15.35
C LYS A 32 0.43 4.25 -15.82
N ASP A 33 0.20 4.29 -17.13
CA ASP A 33 -1.14 4.55 -17.69
C ASP A 33 -2.13 3.44 -17.32
N ALA A 34 -1.69 2.18 -17.36
CA ALA A 34 -2.51 1.06 -16.91
C ALA A 34 -2.81 1.12 -15.41
N VAL A 35 -1.86 1.59 -14.58
CA VAL A 35 -2.11 1.86 -13.16
C VAL A 35 -3.13 2.99 -12.99
N ASN A 36 -3.05 4.07 -13.78
CA ASN A 36 -4.08 5.12 -13.76
C ASN A 36 -5.47 4.55 -14.10
N THR A 37 -5.58 3.77 -15.16
CA THR A 37 -6.85 3.10 -15.53
C THR A 37 -7.38 2.22 -14.40
N TYR A 38 -6.49 1.52 -13.68
CA TYR A 38 -6.86 0.75 -12.50
C TYR A 38 -7.40 1.64 -11.38
N PHE A 39 -6.75 2.78 -11.13
CA PHE A 39 -7.17 3.74 -10.10
C PHE A 39 -8.52 4.39 -10.46
N GLU A 40 -8.73 4.82 -11.68
CA GLU A 40 -10.04 5.32 -12.15
C GLU A 40 -11.16 4.31 -11.91
N LYS A 41 -10.90 3.04 -12.21
CA LYS A 41 -11.88 1.97 -12.09
C LYS A 41 -12.19 1.55 -10.64
N PHE A 42 -11.16 1.46 -9.78
CA PHE A 42 -11.29 0.81 -8.47
C PHE A 42 -11.08 1.76 -7.28
N TYR A 43 -10.50 2.93 -7.52
CA TYR A 43 -10.28 3.96 -6.51
C TYR A 43 -11.18 5.18 -6.73
N GLY A 44 -11.69 5.35 -7.95
CA GLY A 44 -12.62 6.43 -8.29
C GLY A 44 -11.96 7.79 -8.54
N TYR A 45 -10.64 7.83 -8.77
CA TYR A 45 -9.92 9.03 -9.14
C TYR A 45 -8.75 8.74 -10.09
N SER A 46 -8.36 9.76 -10.86
CA SER A 46 -7.21 9.69 -11.78
C SER A 46 -5.91 10.08 -11.09
N ILE A 47 -4.80 9.51 -11.59
CA ILE A 47 -3.45 9.82 -11.14
C ILE A 47 -2.56 10.19 -12.33
N GLN A 48 -1.49 10.93 -12.06
CA GLN A 48 -0.50 11.31 -13.08
C GLN A 48 0.66 10.32 -13.11
N ARG A 49 1.34 10.20 -14.25
CA ARG A 49 2.51 9.32 -14.41
C ARG A 49 3.63 9.59 -13.40
N ASN A 50 3.83 10.86 -13.01
CA ASN A 50 4.84 11.26 -12.03
C ASN A 50 4.49 10.87 -10.59
N GLN A 51 3.24 10.50 -10.34
CA GLN A 51 2.79 9.97 -9.05
C GLN A 51 3.00 8.46 -8.91
N VAL A 52 3.48 7.77 -9.96
CA VAL A 52 3.64 6.32 -9.97
C VAL A 52 5.11 5.94 -10.01
N VAL A 53 5.54 5.11 -9.08
CA VAL A 53 6.86 4.46 -9.07
C VAL A 53 6.68 2.95 -9.07
N VAL A 54 7.25 2.28 -10.07
CA VAL A 54 7.20 0.82 -10.22
C VAL A 54 8.52 0.20 -9.73
N GLY A 55 8.43 -0.95 -9.09
CA GLY A 55 9.60 -1.68 -8.60
C GLY A 55 9.40 -3.20 -8.55
N THR A 56 10.40 -3.89 -8.05
CA THR A 56 10.49 -5.36 -8.03
C THR A 56 9.63 -5.99 -6.93
N GLY A 57 8.33 -5.74 -6.99
CA GLY A 57 7.31 -6.21 -6.06
C GLY A 57 7.03 -5.23 -4.92
N ALA A 58 5.84 -5.33 -4.33
CA ALA A 58 5.39 -4.43 -3.26
C ALA A 58 6.36 -4.41 -2.05
N LYS A 59 6.98 -5.54 -1.70
CA LYS A 59 7.97 -5.58 -0.61
C LYS A 59 9.15 -4.63 -0.84
N PHE A 60 9.68 -4.56 -2.05
CA PHE A 60 10.75 -3.64 -2.39
C PHE A 60 10.27 -2.19 -2.35
N ILE A 61 9.08 -1.93 -2.86
CA ILE A 61 8.47 -0.58 -2.83
C ILE A 61 8.24 -0.10 -1.41
N LEU A 62 7.79 -0.96 -0.49
CA LEU A 62 7.67 -0.65 0.93
C LEU A 62 9.02 -0.25 1.54
N TYR A 63 10.07 -1.04 1.27
CA TYR A 63 11.42 -0.70 1.72
C TYR A 63 11.89 0.65 1.16
N ALA A 64 11.69 0.89 -0.14
CA ALA A 64 12.06 2.15 -0.78
C ALA A 64 11.30 3.36 -0.19
N PHE A 65 10.03 3.18 0.16
CA PHE A 65 9.24 4.19 0.87
C PHE A 65 9.89 4.54 2.21
N PHE A 66 10.18 3.54 3.05
CA PHE A 66 10.81 3.81 4.34
C PHE A 66 12.18 4.46 4.18
N ALA A 67 12.98 4.01 3.22
CA ALA A 67 14.29 4.60 2.94
C ALA A 67 14.21 6.07 2.48
N ALA A 68 13.13 6.46 1.82
CA ALA A 68 12.92 7.84 1.36
C ALA A 68 12.33 8.76 2.43
N VAL A 69 11.55 8.21 3.36
CA VAL A 69 10.69 8.99 4.26
C VAL A 69 11.20 9.02 5.71
N ILE A 70 11.76 7.89 6.19
CA ILE A 70 12.13 7.73 7.60
C ILE A 70 13.54 8.26 7.85
N ASN A 71 13.69 9.06 8.92
CA ASN A 71 14.97 9.41 9.51
C ASN A 71 15.21 8.61 10.80
N PRO A 72 16.45 8.52 11.28
CA PRO A 72 16.75 7.85 12.55
C PRO A 72 15.87 8.35 13.70
N GLY A 73 15.15 7.41 14.33
CA GLY A 73 14.26 7.69 15.46
C GLY A 73 12.84 8.12 15.10
N ASP A 74 12.51 8.33 13.82
CA ASP A 74 11.12 8.54 13.39
C ASP A 74 10.27 7.30 13.72
N GLU A 75 9.07 7.51 14.21
CA GLU A 75 8.16 6.45 14.61
C GLU A 75 7.13 6.14 13.50
N VAL A 76 6.87 4.86 13.31
CA VAL A 76 5.83 4.33 12.43
C VAL A 76 4.83 3.56 13.28
N LEU A 77 3.56 3.98 13.30
CA LEU A 77 2.49 3.24 13.95
C LEU A 77 2.16 1.99 13.11
N VAL A 78 2.25 0.83 13.74
CA VAL A 78 2.01 -0.48 13.11
C VAL A 78 0.90 -1.21 13.84
N PRO A 79 -0.34 -1.20 13.33
CA PRO A 79 -1.42 -2.03 13.87
C PRO A 79 -1.06 -3.52 13.87
N THR A 80 -1.34 -4.21 14.98
CA THR A 80 -1.05 -5.64 15.14
C THR A 80 -2.35 -6.46 15.21
N PRO A 81 -2.39 -7.72 14.74
CA PRO A 81 -1.32 -8.48 14.09
C PRO A 81 -0.92 -7.90 12.72
N TYR A 82 0.34 -8.03 12.34
CA TYR A 82 0.91 -7.40 11.14
C TYR A 82 1.76 -8.39 10.33
N TRP A 83 2.03 -8.06 9.07
CA TRP A 83 2.98 -8.80 8.26
C TRP A 83 4.41 -8.52 8.70
N VAL A 84 5.13 -9.55 9.11
CA VAL A 84 6.44 -9.49 9.80
C VAL A 84 7.47 -8.55 9.15
N SER A 85 7.46 -8.41 7.82
CA SER A 85 8.43 -7.58 7.11
C SER A 85 8.32 -6.08 7.39
N TYR A 86 7.19 -5.59 7.88
CA TYR A 86 7.04 -4.14 8.14
C TYR A 86 8.01 -3.66 9.22
N ALA A 87 8.02 -4.33 10.37
CA ALA A 87 8.88 -3.93 11.49
C ALA A 87 10.37 -4.03 11.14
N ASP A 88 10.75 -5.07 10.40
CA ASP A 88 12.14 -5.25 9.97
C ASP A 88 12.57 -4.12 9.01
N GLN A 89 11.74 -3.78 8.03
CA GLN A 89 12.03 -2.71 7.07
C GLN A 89 12.10 -1.33 7.72
N ILE A 90 11.25 -1.04 8.70
CA ILE A 90 11.31 0.20 9.49
C ILE A 90 12.64 0.27 10.24
N LYS A 91 13.03 -0.80 10.95
CA LYS A 91 14.29 -0.87 11.70
C LYS A 91 15.52 -0.79 10.80
N MET A 92 15.49 -1.40 9.61
CA MET A 92 16.57 -1.32 8.63
C MET A 92 16.84 0.12 8.16
N ASN A 93 15.84 0.99 8.27
CA ASN A 93 15.94 2.41 7.96
C ASN A 93 16.04 3.28 9.23
N GLU A 94 16.50 2.68 10.35
CA GLU A 94 16.71 3.34 11.64
C GLU A 94 15.45 3.97 12.28
N GLY A 95 14.26 3.63 11.73
CA GLY A 95 12.97 4.00 12.30
C GLY A 95 12.56 3.11 13.47
N VAL A 96 11.58 3.55 14.22
CA VAL A 96 11.03 2.86 15.39
C VAL A 96 9.61 2.38 15.08
N PRO A 97 9.37 1.06 14.94
CA PRO A 97 8.01 0.55 14.85
C PRO A 97 7.31 0.65 16.21
N VAL A 98 6.22 1.38 16.27
CA VAL A 98 5.36 1.51 17.44
C VAL A 98 4.12 0.63 17.22
N PHE A 99 4.01 -0.44 17.98
CA PHE A 99 2.93 -1.40 17.81
C PHE A 99 1.66 -0.94 18.51
N VAL A 100 0.56 -0.90 17.74
CA VAL A 100 -0.78 -0.61 18.26
C VAL A 100 -1.58 -1.90 18.27
N THR A 101 -1.86 -2.41 19.45
CA THR A 101 -2.47 -3.73 19.60
C THR A 101 -3.96 -3.68 19.27
N ALA A 102 -4.35 -4.41 18.22
CA ALA A 102 -5.73 -4.71 17.92
C ALA A 102 -6.12 -6.07 18.51
N THR A 103 -7.25 -6.11 19.18
CA THR A 103 -7.75 -7.32 19.86
C THR A 103 -8.84 -8.02 19.05
N GLU A 104 -9.11 -9.27 19.37
CA GLU A 104 -10.23 -10.04 18.79
C GLU A 104 -11.58 -9.35 19.04
N GLU A 105 -11.74 -8.72 20.21
CA GLU A 105 -12.93 -7.95 20.58
C GLU A 105 -13.24 -6.82 19.57
N HIS A 106 -12.20 -6.20 19.02
CA HIS A 106 -12.30 -5.19 17.96
C HIS A 106 -12.05 -5.78 16.56
N HIS A 107 -12.26 -7.07 16.36
CA HIS A 107 -12.05 -7.75 15.09
C HIS A 107 -10.64 -7.53 14.50
N PHE A 108 -9.63 -7.45 15.35
CA PHE A 108 -8.24 -7.16 14.96
C PHE A 108 -8.08 -5.86 14.14
N LYS A 109 -8.90 -4.85 14.46
CA LYS A 109 -8.81 -3.49 13.90
C LYS A 109 -8.48 -2.49 15.02
N VAL A 110 -7.67 -1.50 14.73
CA VAL A 110 -7.37 -0.42 15.67
C VAL A 110 -8.40 0.70 15.58
N THR A 111 -8.61 1.38 16.68
CA THR A 111 -9.45 2.58 16.78
C THR A 111 -8.59 3.85 16.77
N VAL A 112 -9.22 4.99 16.52
CA VAL A 112 -8.55 6.31 16.62
C VAL A 112 -7.99 6.55 18.02
N ASP A 113 -8.73 6.18 19.07
CA ASP A 113 -8.28 6.34 20.46
C ASP A 113 -7.01 5.54 20.75
N GLN A 114 -6.90 4.33 20.20
CA GLN A 114 -5.69 3.51 20.32
C GLN A 114 -4.51 4.10 19.57
N LEU A 115 -4.75 4.66 18.39
CA LEU A 115 -3.73 5.35 17.58
C LEU A 115 -3.24 6.61 18.32
N GLU A 116 -4.15 7.44 18.83
CA GLU A 116 -3.80 8.64 19.59
C GLU A 116 -3.01 8.31 20.87
N ALA A 117 -3.40 7.27 21.60
CA ALA A 117 -2.68 6.83 22.79
C ALA A 117 -1.24 6.36 22.51
N ALA A 118 -0.97 5.89 21.27
CA ALA A 118 0.34 5.42 20.86
C ALA A 118 1.19 6.52 20.16
N ARG A 119 0.56 7.60 19.71
CA ARG A 119 1.21 8.69 19.00
C ARG A 119 2.14 9.50 19.93
N THR A 120 3.28 9.90 19.40
CA THR A 120 4.21 10.86 20.02
C THR A 120 4.60 11.96 19.03
N ASP A 121 5.40 12.92 19.47
CA ASP A 121 5.94 13.96 18.58
C ASP A 121 6.93 13.42 17.54
N LYS A 122 7.36 12.16 17.64
CA LYS A 122 8.22 11.46 16.69
C LYS A 122 7.45 10.64 15.67
N THR A 123 6.14 10.49 15.85
CA THR A 123 5.28 9.73 14.95
C THR A 123 5.19 10.45 13.62
N LYS A 124 5.55 9.75 12.54
CA LYS A 124 5.58 10.29 11.17
C LYS A 124 4.66 9.56 10.20
N VAL A 125 4.50 8.26 10.39
CA VAL A 125 3.76 7.39 9.46
C VAL A 125 2.79 6.51 10.23
N LEU A 126 1.56 6.41 9.72
CA LEU A 126 0.63 5.33 10.02
C LEU A 126 0.69 4.29 8.90
N LEU A 127 1.06 3.06 9.22
CA LEU A 127 0.96 1.94 8.29
C LEU A 127 -0.42 1.29 8.41
N LEU A 128 -1.13 1.18 7.29
CA LEU A 128 -2.46 0.57 7.23
C LEU A 128 -2.49 -0.51 6.15
N ASN A 129 -2.79 -1.75 6.54
CA ASN A 129 -2.96 -2.87 5.62
C ASN A 129 -4.39 -3.40 5.69
N SER A 130 -5.19 -3.10 4.66
CA SER A 130 -6.60 -3.51 4.57
C SER A 130 -6.93 -3.89 3.12
N PRO A 131 -7.35 -5.13 2.85
CA PRO A 131 -7.47 -6.28 3.76
C PRO A 131 -6.15 -6.70 4.38
N SER A 132 -6.17 -7.10 5.65
CA SER A 132 -4.97 -7.32 6.46
C SER A 132 -4.33 -8.69 6.22
N ASN A 133 -3.02 -8.73 6.28
CA ASN A 133 -2.23 -9.95 6.50
C ASN A 133 -1.66 -9.91 7.94
N PRO A 134 -2.01 -10.86 8.83
CA PRO A 134 -2.53 -12.20 8.54
C PRO A 134 -4.05 -12.39 8.71
N THR A 135 -4.79 -11.43 9.25
CA THR A 135 -6.14 -11.64 9.75
C THR A 135 -7.23 -11.71 8.67
N GLY A 136 -6.99 -11.09 7.51
CA GLY A 136 -7.99 -10.93 6.46
C GLY A 136 -9.06 -9.87 6.77
N MET A 137 -8.94 -9.16 7.89
CA MET A 137 -9.93 -8.15 8.30
C MET A 137 -9.88 -6.93 7.38
N ILE A 138 -11.04 -6.31 7.22
CA ILE A 138 -11.24 -5.15 6.35
C ILE A 138 -11.84 -4.04 7.19
N TYR A 139 -11.27 -2.84 7.10
CA TYR A 139 -11.85 -1.64 7.70
C TYR A 139 -13.06 -1.16 6.89
N SER A 140 -14.11 -0.71 7.59
CA SER A 140 -15.25 -0.06 6.95
C SER A 140 -14.88 1.34 6.44
N ARG A 141 -15.74 1.92 5.59
CA ARG A 141 -15.56 3.28 5.12
C ARG A 141 -15.51 4.29 6.27
N GLU A 142 -16.40 4.14 7.24
CA GLU A 142 -16.51 5.01 8.41
C GLU A 142 -15.26 4.93 9.30
N GLU A 143 -14.75 3.72 9.52
CA GLU A 143 -13.51 3.50 10.26
C GLU A 143 -12.31 4.17 9.54
N LEU A 144 -12.22 3.99 8.22
CA LEU A 144 -11.15 4.60 7.41
C LEU A 144 -11.26 6.12 7.37
N GLU A 145 -12.48 6.68 7.32
CA GLU A 145 -12.71 8.13 7.37
C GLU A 145 -12.25 8.71 8.71
N ALA A 146 -12.59 8.06 9.81
CA ALA A 146 -12.16 8.49 11.14
C ALA A 146 -10.63 8.44 11.29
N ILE A 147 -10.01 7.34 10.89
CA ILE A 147 -8.55 7.15 10.93
C ILE A 147 -7.85 8.15 10.00
N GLY A 148 -8.36 8.34 8.78
CA GLY A 148 -7.78 9.25 7.80
C GLY A 148 -7.84 10.71 8.25
N ASN A 149 -8.99 11.16 8.77
CA ASN A 149 -9.14 12.51 9.29
C ASN A 149 -8.22 12.76 10.49
N TRP A 150 -8.10 11.78 11.40
CA TRP A 150 -7.15 11.85 12.50
C TRP A 150 -5.69 11.97 12.02
N ALA A 151 -5.30 11.20 11.01
CA ALA A 151 -3.96 11.28 10.43
C ALA A 151 -3.69 12.65 9.78
N VAL A 152 -4.68 13.23 9.09
CA VAL A 152 -4.60 14.57 8.51
C VAL A 152 -4.46 15.64 9.60
N GLU A 153 -5.23 15.56 10.69
CA GLU A 153 -5.17 16.49 11.81
C GLU A 153 -3.78 16.53 12.45
N HIS A 154 -3.07 15.41 12.47
CA HIS A 154 -1.73 15.27 13.06
C HIS A 154 -0.59 15.33 12.02
N ASP A 155 -0.87 15.70 10.77
CA ASP A 155 0.12 15.79 9.69
C ASP A 155 0.93 14.48 9.50
N LEU A 156 0.27 13.33 9.64
CA LEU A 156 0.88 12.01 9.49
C LEU A 156 0.73 11.52 8.05
N LEU A 157 1.78 10.92 7.52
CA LEU A 157 1.69 10.16 6.27
C LEU A 157 0.96 8.84 6.53
N ILE A 158 0.07 8.46 5.62
CA ILE A 158 -0.59 7.16 5.61
C ILE A 158 0.09 6.28 4.55
N LEU A 159 0.71 5.20 4.99
CA LEU A 159 1.20 4.15 4.10
C LEU A 159 0.14 3.08 3.99
N ALA A 160 -0.63 3.11 2.89
CA ALA A 160 -1.72 2.16 2.64
C ALA A 160 -1.21 0.98 1.80
N ASP A 161 -1.04 -0.19 2.42
CA ASP A 161 -0.73 -1.44 1.69
C ASP A 161 -2.02 -2.12 1.27
N ASP A 162 -2.42 -1.88 0.01
CA ASP A 162 -3.67 -2.32 -0.61
C ASP A 162 -3.50 -3.60 -1.45
N ILE A 163 -2.40 -4.33 -1.27
CA ILE A 163 -2.04 -5.49 -2.10
C ILE A 163 -3.13 -6.57 -2.17
N TYR A 164 -3.99 -6.65 -1.15
CA TYR A 164 -5.11 -7.59 -1.07
C TYR A 164 -6.48 -6.99 -1.46
N GLY A 165 -6.54 -5.74 -1.91
CA GLY A 165 -7.78 -5.02 -2.19
C GLY A 165 -8.72 -5.71 -3.20
N ARG A 166 -8.21 -6.63 -4.03
CA ARG A 166 -9.02 -7.43 -4.96
C ARG A 166 -9.36 -8.84 -4.46
N LEU A 167 -8.90 -9.21 -3.27
CA LEU A 167 -9.16 -10.50 -2.63
C LEU A 167 -10.13 -10.30 -1.47
N VAL A 168 -11.36 -9.96 -1.80
CA VAL A 168 -12.45 -9.67 -0.86
C VAL A 168 -13.55 -10.70 -1.04
N TYR A 169 -14.06 -11.25 0.05
CA TYR A 169 -14.99 -12.36 0.09
C TYR A 169 -16.20 -12.05 0.96
N ASN A 170 -17.21 -12.93 0.91
CA ASN A 170 -18.38 -12.91 1.80
C ASN A 170 -19.22 -11.63 1.72
N GLY A 171 -19.29 -11.00 0.53
CA GLY A 171 -20.07 -9.77 0.34
C GLY A 171 -19.44 -8.51 0.91
N ASN A 172 -18.22 -8.60 1.47
CA ASN A 172 -17.49 -7.42 1.91
C ASN A 172 -17.06 -6.55 0.73
N THR A 173 -16.83 -5.27 1.00
CA THR A 173 -16.34 -4.29 0.01
C THR A 173 -15.02 -3.72 0.48
N PHE A 174 -14.04 -3.67 -0.40
CA PHE A 174 -12.81 -2.94 -0.17
C PHE A 174 -13.03 -1.46 -0.49
N THR A 175 -12.68 -0.61 0.47
CA THR A 175 -12.64 0.85 0.29
C THR A 175 -11.20 1.30 0.46
N PRO A 176 -10.55 1.89 -0.58
CA PRO A 176 -9.25 2.49 -0.41
C PRO A 176 -9.33 3.73 0.50
N ILE A 177 -8.44 3.86 1.47
CA ILE A 177 -8.43 5.06 2.33
C ILE A 177 -8.20 6.34 1.52
N SER A 178 -7.39 6.28 0.48
CA SER A 178 -7.12 7.40 -0.44
C SER A 178 -8.32 7.86 -1.27
N SER A 179 -9.42 7.09 -1.29
CA SER A 179 -10.66 7.44 -1.97
C SER A 179 -11.67 8.17 -1.08
N ILE A 180 -11.41 8.29 0.22
CA ILE A 180 -12.35 8.87 1.19
C ILE A 180 -12.52 10.37 0.96
N SER A 181 -11.43 11.12 0.90
CA SER A 181 -11.41 12.56 0.64
C SER A 181 -10.08 12.98 0.00
N GLU A 182 -10.06 14.19 -0.55
CA GLU A 182 -8.83 14.73 -1.13
C GLU A 182 -7.74 15.00 -0.08
N SER A 183 -8.11 15.53 1.09
CA SER A 183 -7.18 15.78 2.19
C SER A 183 -6.49 14.49 2.66
N ILE A 184 -7.25 13.41 2.82
CA ILE A 184 -6.70 12.09 3.17
C ILE A 184 -5.81 11.56 2.04
N ARG A 185 -6.23 11.73 0.77
CA ARG A 185 -5.45 11.30 -0.40
C ARG A 185 -4.08 11.97 -0.45
N GLN A 186 -4.01 13.27 -0.18
CA GLN A 186 -2.75 14.05 -0.18
C GLN A 186 -1.77 13.61 0.91
N GLN A 187 -2.24 12.93 1.96
CA GLN A 187 -1.42 12.34 3.01
C GLN A 187 -1.13 10.84 2.79
N THR A 188 -1.65 10.24 1.71
CA THR A 188 -1.61 8.79 1.52
C THR A 188 -0.66 8.40 0.38
N ILE A 189 0.26 7.47 0.69
CA ILE A 189 0.99 6.71 -0.31
C ILE A 189 0.39 5.31 -0.38
N VAL A 190 -0.14 4.95 -1.54
CA VAL A 190 -0.72 3.62 -1.79
C VAL A 190 0.37 2.69 -2.30
N ILE A 191 0.53 1.54 -1.66
CA ILE A 191 1.36 0.44 -2.15
C ILE A 191 0.45 -0.66 -2.69
N ASN A 192 0.71 -1.09 -3.92
CA ASN A 192 -0.04 -2.17 -4.54
C ASN A 192 0.85 -2.92 -5.53
N GLY A 193 0.29 -3.86 -6.26
CA GLY A 193 1.01 -4.65 -7.25
C GLY A 193 0.18 -5.77 -7.86
N VAL A 194 0.80 -6.52 -8.74
CA VAL A 194 0.11 -7.58 -9.50
C VAL A 194 0.17 -8.95 -8.82
N ALA A 195 0.96 -9.09 -7.77
CA ALA A 195 1.30 -10.38 -7.17
C ALA A 195 0.09 -11.19 -6.69
N LYS A 196 -0.87 -10.53 -6.05
CA LYS A 196 -2.01 -11.19 -5.39
C LYS A 196 -3.22 -11.24 -6.31
N ALA A 197 -3.69 -10.09 -6.78
CA ALA A 197 -4.88 -9.97 -7.61
C ALA A 197 -4.81 -10.78 -8.91
N TYR A 198 -3.62 -10.96 -9.47
CA TYR A 198 -3.42 -11.63 -10.77
C TYR A 198 -2.64 -12.93 -10.67
N ALA A 199 -2.42 -13.47 -9.46
CA ALA A 199 -1.64 -14.69 -9.24
C ALA A 199 -0.23 -14.61 -9.86
N MET A 200 0.44 -13.46 -9.68
CA MET A 200 1.74 -13.13 -10.29
C MET A 200 2.86 -12.97 -9.24
N THR A 201 2.85 -13.78 -8.20
CA THR A 201 3.81 -13.62 -7.08
C THR A 201 5.27 -13.70 -7.50
N GLY A 202 5.60 -14.56 -8.47
CA GLY A 202 6.95 -14.73 -9.01
C GLY A 202 7.40 -13.67 -10.01
N TRP A 203 6.48 -12.86 -10.55
CA TRP A 203 6.79 -11.85 -11.57
C TRP A 203 7.48 -10.61 -11.01
N ARG A 204 7.36 -10.39 -9.72
CA ARG A 204 8.01 -9.31 -8.98
C ARG A 204 7.69 -7.92 -9.52
N VAL A 205 6.41 -7.57 -9.63
CA VAL A 205 5.93 -6.24 -10.04
C VAL A 205 5.05 -5.65 -8.94
N GLY A 206 5.47 -4.51 -8.42
CA GLY A 206 4.72 -3.70 -7.47
C GLY A 206 4.91 -2.23 -7.77
N TYR A 207 4.09 -1.39 -7.17
CA TYR A 207 4.16 0.06 -7.39
C TYR A 207 3.68 0.84 -6.17
N ALA A 208 4.16 2.09 -6.06
CA ALA A 208 3.62 3.12 -5.18
C ALA A 208 2.88 4.17 -6.01
N VAL A 209 1.86 4.76 -5.39
CA VAL A 209 1.11 5.92 -5.91
C VAL A 209 0.95 6.95 -4.81
N GLY A 210 1.34 8.24 -5.08
CA GLY A 210 1.22 9.34 -4.13
C GLY A 210 1.36 10.70 -4.78
#